data_036cf8e587764a0ad5e1bb7de57d7813
#
_entry.id   036cf8e587764a0ad5e1bb7de57d7813
#
_cell.length_a   1.000
_cell.length_b   1.000
_cell.length_c   1.000
_cell.angle_alpha   90.00
_cell.angle_beta   90.00
_cell.angle_gamma   90.00
#
_symmetry.space_group_name_H-M   'P 1'
#
loop_
_entity.id
_entity.type
_entity.pdbx_description
1 polymer ?
#
loop_
_entity_poly.entity_id
_entity_poly.type
_entity_poly.pdbx_seq_one_letter_code
_entity_poly.pdbx_strand_id
1 'polypeptide(L)'
;AVLFLARFIDSSKRGFQIGFSVGLGFALLENMIYILNSLLTGEGAAISFVFTAILRAIGSIPGHATWTAISGYAIGPDVVEKRWNKRSLGIFDKSKTHQDSQWILFDNKSGQQMISSKTRKIPNLPLWLSAGKESMIHITRNPIKAIGVAVLSHAVWNGSLWSVSVVMQDASIVWQLIANMATIFLLILVLWIILRRLIPFAVLHE
;
A
#
# COMPACT_ATOMS: atom_id res chain seq x y z
N ALA A 1 9.92 5.06 -8.37
CA ALA A 1 9.74 6.13 -7.38
C ALA A 1 10.19 5.67 -5.98
N VAL A 2 9.64 4.57 -5.39
CA VAL A 2 10.03 4.09 -4.04
C VAL A 2 11.54 3.87 -3.91
N LEU A 3 12.20 3.31 -4.91
CA LEU A 3 13.64 3.07 -4.90
C LEU A 3 14.47 4.37 -4.88
N PHE A 4 13.99 5.44 -5.52
CA PHE A 4 14.63 6.76 -5.42
C PHE A 4 14.56 7.34 -4.01
N LEU A 5 13.52 7.00 -3.26
CA LEU A 5 13.31 7.42 -1.88
C LEU A 5 13.91 6.43 -0.87
N ALA A 6 14.62 5.39 -1.34
CA ALA A 6 15.20 4.35 -0.48
C ALA A 6 16.10 4.91 0.62
N ARG A 7 16.77 6.07 0.38
CA ARG A 7 17.60 6.74 1.38
C ARG A 7 16.84 7.17 2.64
N PHE A 8 15.51 7.34 2.54
CA PHE A 8 14.64 7.76 3.64
C PHE A 8 13.94 6.57 4.31
N ILE A 9 14.16 5.34 3.82
CA ILE A 9 13.56 4.13 4.37
C ILE A 9 14.51 3.58 5.44
N ASP A 10 14.02 3.52 6.67
CA ASP A 10 14.72 3.01 7.85
C ASP A 10 14.02 1.81 8.50
N SER A 11 12.81 1.50 8.04
CA SER A 11 11.98 0.40 8.57
C SER A 11 10.92 -0.02 7.54
N SER A 12 10.31 -1.18 7.75
CA SER A 12 9.16 -1.62 6.94
C SER A 12 8.01 -0.62 6.98
N LYS A 13 7.73 -0.06 8.17
CA LYS A 13 6.68 0.94 8.36
C LYS A 13 6.96 2.23 7.57
N ARG A 14 8.22 2.69 7.59
CA ARG A 14 8.61 3.85 6.78
C ARG A 14 8.51 3.55 5.29
N GLY A 15 8.89 2.34 4.89
CA GLY A 15 8.70 1.84 3.53
C GLY A 15 7.23 1.86 3.12
N PHE A 16 6.32 1.40 3.99
CA PHE A 16 4.87 1.45 3.78
C PHE A 16 4.38 2.90 3.59
N GLN A 17 4.77 3.82 4.48
CA GLN A 17 4.36 5.23 4.40
C GLN A 17 4.83 5.90 3.10
N ILE A 18 6.09 5.67 2.73
CA ILE A 18 6.67 6.20 1.48
C ILE A 18 5.96 5.59 0.27
N GLY A 19 5.73 4.27 0.28
CA GLY A 19 5.00 3.58 -0.77
C GLY A 19 3.57 4.13 -0.92
N PHE A 20 2.88 4.34 0.19
CA PHE A 20 1.54 4.94 0.21
C PHE A 20 1.53 6.33 -0.44
N SER A 21 2.47 7.20 -0.06
CA SER A 21 2.57 8.55 -0.62
C SER A 21 2.91 8.55 -2.11
N VAL A 22 3.79 7.65 -2.55
CA VAL A 22 4.12 7.46 -3.98
C VAL A 22 2.90 6.99 -4.76
N GLY A 23 2.13 6.05 -4.19
CA GLY A 23 0.89 5.56 -4.79
C GLY A 23 -0.18 6.64 -4.93
N LEU A 24 -0.31 7.54 -3.94
CA LEU A 24 -1.18 8.72 -4.03
C LEU A 24 -0.76 9.64 -5.17
N GLY A 25 0.54 9.93 -5.30
CA GLY A 25 1.05 10.78 -6.39
C GLY A 25 0.81 10.16 -7.77
N PHE A 26 1.00 8.86 -7.92
CA PHE A 26 0.70 8.14 -9.16
C PHE A 26 -0.79 8.17 -9.48
N ALA A 27 -1.64 7.89 -8.48
CA ALA A 27 -3.09 7.94 -8.63
C ALA A 27 -3.58 9.32 -9.09
N LEU A 28 -2.98 10.40 -8.57
CA LEU A 28 -3.34 11.76 -8.98
C LEU A 28 -3.12 11.95 -10.48
N LEU A 29 -1.94 11.60 -10.98
CA LEU A 29 -1.60 11.75 -12.40
C LEU A 29 -2.49 10.90 -13.30
N GLU A 30 -2.66 9.62 -12.95
CA GLU A 30 -3.50 8.70 -13.73
C GLU A 30 -4.96 9.16 -13.73
N ASN A 31 -5.49 9.57 -12.58
CA ASN A 31 -6.87 10.03 -12.46
C ASN A 31 -7.12 11.31 -13.27
N MET A 32 -6.17 12.24 -13.30
CA MET A 32 -6.28 13.43 -14.16
C MET A 32 -6.47 13.03 -15.62
N ILE A 33 -5.72 12.05 -16.13
CA ILE A 33 -5.84 11.59 -17.51
C ILE A 33 -7.23 11.00 -17.76
N TYR A 34 -7.71 10.12 -16.90
CA TYR A 34 -9.04 9.50 -17.06
C TYR A 34 -10.17 10.50 -16.95
N ILE A 35 -10.11 11.43 -15.98
CA ILE A 35 -11.12 12.47 -15.77
C ILE A 35 -11.16 13.43 -16.96
N LEU A 36 -10.01 13.84 -17.48
CA LEU A 36 -9.95 14.68 -18.66
C LEU A 36 -10.46 13.96 -19.90
N ASN A 37 -10.10 12.68 -20.08
CA ASN A 37 -10.61 11.89 -21.20
C ASN A 37 -12.14 11.74 -21.16
N SER A 38 -12.75 11.69 -19.98
CA SER A 38 -14.20 11.60 -19.86
C SER A 38 -14.95 12.85 -20.36
N LEU A 39 -14.27 13.99 -20.47
CA LEU A 39 -14.82 15.21 -21.11
C LEU A 39 -14.89 15.10 -22.64
N LEU A 40 -14.17 14.13 -23.23
CA LEU A 40 -14.12 13.94 -24.68
C LEU A 40 -15.20 12.97 -25.19
N THR A 41 -16.09 12.48 -24.32
CA THR A 41 -17.11 11.46 -24.68
C THR A 41 -18.30 12.01 -25.46
N GLY A 42 -18.37 13.31 -25.75
CA GLY A 42 -19.47 13.93 -26.48
C GLY A 42 -20.69 14.23 -25.62
N GLU A 43 -21.88 13.86 -26.08
CA GLU A 43 -23.09 14.05 -25.31
C GLU A 43 -23.04 13.33 -23.97
N GLY A 44 -23.33 14.06 -22.87
CA GLY A 44 -23.20 13.52 -21.51
C GLY A 44 -21.80 13.66 -20.89
N ALA A 45 -20.83 14.33 -21.52
CA ALA A 45 -19.48 14.53 -21.02
C ALA A 45 -19.42 15.08 -19.59
N ALA A 46 -20.28 16.02 -19.23
CA ALA A 46 -20.35 16.59 -17.88
C ALA A 46 -20.72 15.53 -16.81
N ILE A 47 -21.69 14.68 -17.12
CA ILE A 47 -22.11 13.59 -16.22
C ILE A 47 -20.97 12.56 -16.13
N SER A 48 -20.40 12.16 -17.25
CA SER A 48 -19.26 11.23 -17.32
C SER A 48 -18.07 11.75 -16.50
N PHE A 49 -17.75 13.03 -16.60
CA PHE A 49 -16.70 13.68 -15.82
C PHE A 49 -16.94 13.56 -14.31
N VAL A 50 -18.14 13.94 -13.84
CA VAL A 50 -18.48 13.89 -12.40
C VAL A 50 -18.42 12.45 -11.88
N PHE A 51 -19.03 11.50 -12.60
CA PHE A 51 -19.02 10.09 -12.20
C PHE A 51 -17.60 9.53 -12.17
N THR A 52 -16.81 9.77 -13.21
CA THR A 52 -15.41 9.32 -13.26
C THR A 52 -14.61 9.90 -12.11
N ALA A 53 -14.76 11.19 -11.82
CA ALA A 53 -14.05 11.83 -10.72
C ALA A 53 -14.39 11.20 -9.35
N ILE A 54 -15.68 10.99 -9.07
CA ILE A 54 -16.12 10.40 -7.80
C ILE A 54 -15.62 8.95 -7.66
N LEU A 55 -15.84 8.11 -8.68
CA LEU A 55 -15.49 6.70 -8.63
C LEU A 55 -13.98 6.50 -8.51
N ARG A 56 -13.21 7.31 -9.21
CA ARG A 56 -11.76 7.24 -9.11
C ARG A 56 -11.24 7.78 -7.78
N ALA A 57 -11.86 8.80 -7.20
CA ALA A 57 -11.50 9.30 -5.88
C ALA A 57 -11.70 8.24 -4.78
N ILE A 58 -12.83 7.51 -4.81
CA ILE A 58 -13.18 6.53 -3.77
C ILE A 58 -12.46 5.20 -3.97
N GLY A 59 -12.22 4.77 -5.20
CA GLY A 59 -11.67 3.46 -5.53
C GLY A 59 -10.21 3.49 -5.96
N SER A 60 -9.88 4.23 -7.02
CA SER A 60 -8.56 4.22 -7.63
C SER A 60 -7.48 4.82 -6.71
N ILE A 61 -7.75 5.94 -6.05
CA ILE A 61 -6.77 6.60 -5.16
C ILE A 61 -6.38 5.70 -4.00
N PRO A 62 -7.31 5.15 -3.20
CA PRO A 62 -6.96 4.22 -2.13
C PRO A 62 -6.32 2.93 -2.66
N GLY A 63 -6.74 2.44 -3.82
CA GLY A 63 -6.16 1.26 -4.46
C GLY A 63 -4.68 1.43 -4.75
N HIS A 64 -4.30 2.44 -5.52
CA HIS A 64 -2.89 2.72 -5.86
C HIS A 64 -2.04 2.96 -4.62
N ALA A 65 -2.55 3.74 -3.66
CA ALA A 65 -1.87 3.99 -2.41
C ALA A 65 -1.58 2.69 -1.65
N THR A 66 -2.57 1.79 -1.56
CA THR A 66 -2.45 0.50 -0.86
C THR A 66 -1.46 -0.43 -1.54
N TRP A 67 -1.57 -0.62 -2.85
CA TRP A 67 -0.72 -1.54 -3.61
C TRP A 67 0.75 -1.12 -3.55
N THR A 68 1.01 0.18 -3.71
CA THR A 68 2.38 0.71 -3.62
C THR A 68 2.89 0.69 -2.18
N ALA A 69 2.02 0.87 -1.17
CA ALA A 69 2.38 0.74 0.23
C ALA A 69 2.82 -0.68 0.60
N ILE A 70 2.12 -1.72 0.11
CA ILE A 70 2.50 -3.13 0.29
C ILE A 70 3.90 -3.38 -0.28
N SER A 71 4.17 -2.88 -1.48
CA SER A 71 5.49 -3.00 -2.11
C SER A 71 6.56 -2.26 -1.29
N GLY A 72 6.27 -1.06 -0.82
CA GLY A 72 7.16 -0.27 0.02
C GLY A 72 7.48 -0.94 1.35
N TYR A 73 6.49 -1.56 2.00
CA TYR A 73 6.68 -2.32 3.23
C TYR A 73 7.68 -3.47 3.06
N ALA A 74 7.54 -4.22 1.98
CA ALA A 74 8.39 -5.36 1.69
C ALA A 74 9.83 -4.97 1.29
N ILE A 75 9.99 -3.82 0.62
CA ILE A 75 11.31 -3.28 0.23
C ILE A 75 12.07 -2.73 1.45
N GLY A 76 11.36 -2.26 2.48
CA GLY A 76 11.96 -1.63 3.65
C GLY A 76 13.09 -2.44 4.29
N PRO A 77 12.90 -3.71 4.68
CA PRO A 77 13.94 -4.55 5.27
C PRO A 77 15.17 -4.70 4.39
N ASP A 78 15.00 -4.97 3.10
CA ASP A 78 16.11 -5.14 2.14
C ASP A 78 16.97 -3.88 2.02
N VAL A 79 16.33 -2.71 2.01
CA VAL A 79 17.04 -1.42 1.95
C VAL A 79 17.86 -1.19 3.21
N VAL A 80 17.28 -1.50 4.37
CA VAL A 80 17.96 -1.35 5.66
C VAL A 80 19.13 -2.29 5.75
N GLU A 81 18.96 -3.57 5.41
CA GLU A 81 20.01 -4.58 5.43
C GLU A 81 21.16 -4.24 4.50
N LYS A 82 20.86 -3.87 3.24
CA LYS A 82 21.90 -3.47 2.27
C LYS A 82 22.69 -2.26 2.74
N ARG A 83 22.02 -1.28 3.36
CA ARG A 83 22.68 -0.09 3.90
C ARG A 83 23.57 -0.44 5.09
N TRP A 84 23.08 -1.32 5.97
CA TRP A 84 23.84 -1.83 7.11
C TRP A 84 25.09 -2.58 6.65
N ASN A 85 24.94 -3.54 5.77
CA ASN A 85 26.05 -4.34 5.23
C ASN A 85 27.10 -3.46 4.53
N LYS A 86 26.68 -2.42 3.80
CA LYS A 86 27.60 -1.46 3.18
C LYS A 86 28.40 -0.64 4.20
N ARG A 87 27.80 -0.31 5.35
CA ARG A 87 28.49 0.41 6.43
C ARG A 87 29.41 -0.50 7.24
N SER A 88 29.01 -1.73 7.50
CA SER A 88 29.78 -2.71 8.26
C SER A 88 31.01 -3.23 7.50
N LEU A 89 30.97 -3.28 6.17
CA LEU A 89 32.11 -3.66 5.33
C LEU A 89 33.32 -2.69 5.44
N GLY A 90 33.13 -1.50 6.03
CA GLY A 90 34.22 -0.54 6.28
C GLY A 90 34.86 -0.65 7.67
N ILE A 91 34.27 -1.39 8.60
CA ILE A 91 34.65 -1.32 10.02
C ILE A 91 34.87 -2.71 10.69
N PHE A 92 34.29 -3.81 10.17
CA PHE A 92 34.34 -5.10 10.84
C PHE A 92 34.66 -6.27 9.91
N ASP A 93 35.54 -7.12 10.40
CA ASP A 93 36.00 -8.38 9.81
C ASP A 93 34.81 -9.35 9.56
N LYS A 94 34.84 -9.99 8.39
CA LYS A 94 33.82 -10.93 7.89
C LYS A 94 33.66 -12.24 8.67
N SER A 95 34.30 -12.40 9.82
CA SER A 95 34.43 -13.69 10.49
C SER A 95 33.34 -14.01 11.54
N LYS A 96 32.40 -13.12 11.79
CA LYS A 96 31.34 -13.40 12.77
C LYS A 96 29.96 -13.46 12.12
N THR A 97 29.53 -14.70 11.93
CA THR A 97 28.16 -15.19 11.74
C THR A 97 27.11 -14.33 12.40
N HIS A 98 26.04 -14.08 11.66
CA HIS A 98 24.78 -13.51 12.14
C HIS A 98 24.20 -14.33 13.32
N GLN A 99 24.69 -14.11 14.49
CA GLN A 99 24.04 -14.52 15.71
C GLN A 99 23.42 -13.27 16.31
N ASP A 100 22.10 -13.26 16.37
CA ASP A 100 21.20 -12.28 16.98
C ASP A 100 21.88 -11.11 17.69
N SER A 101 22.22 -10.06 16.96
CA SER A 101 22.68 -8.81 17.55
C SER A 101 21.46 -8.12 18.21
N GLN A 102 21.19 -8.45 19.45
CA GLN A 102 20.29 -7.68 20.28
C GLN A 102 20.92 -6.32 20.55
N TRP A 103 20.26 -5.27 20.09
CA TRP A 103 20.65 -3.92 20.43
C TRP A 103 20.35 -3.68 21.91
N ILE A 104 21.39 -3.43 22.67
CA ILE A 104 21.29 -3.07 24.08
C ILE A 104 21.47 -1.55 24.17
N LEU A 105 20.44 -0.84 24.59
CA LEU A 105 20.53 0.58 24.90
C LEU A 105 21.10 0.75 26.31
N PHE A 106 22.18 1.51 26.43
CA PHE A 106 22.71 1.93 27.70
C PHE A 106 22.33 3.39 27.99
N ASP A 107 21.92 3.67 29.22
CA ASP A 107 21.77 5.05 29.69
C ASP A 107 23.16 5.69 29.75
N ASN A 108 23.34 6.76 29.00
CA ASN A 108 24.63 7.44 28.86
C ASN A 108 25.12 8.09 30.17
N LYS A 109 24.24 8.28 31.18
CA LYS A 109 24.59 8.87 32.48
C LYS A 109 24.91 7.83 33.56
N SER A 110 24.19 6.72 33.58
CA SER A 110 24.33 5.69 34.60
C SER A 110 25.12 4.46 34.14
N GLY A 111 25.36 4.30 32.85
CA GLY A 111 25.97 3.11 32.27
C GLY A 111 25.11 1.84 32.43
N GLN A 112 23.88 1.97 32.93
CA GLN A 112 22.99 0.84 33.11
C GLN A 112 22.31 0.46 31.82
N GLN A 113 22.17 -0.85 31.60
CA GLN A 113 21.44 -1.41 30.50
C GLN A 113 19.97 -1.02 30.65
N MET A 114 19.46 -0.21 29.71
CA MET A 114 18.04 0.08 29.63
C MET A 114 17.33 -1.16 29.12
N ILE A 115 16.80 -1.97 30.03
CA ILE A 115 15.85 -3.02 29.66
C ILE A 115 14.61 -2.28 29.16
N SER A 116 14.49 -2.23 27.83
CA SER A 116 13.26 -1.75 27.22
C SER A 116 12.15 -2.74 27.52
N SER A 117 11.53 -2.58 28.68
CA SER A 117 10.18 -3.11 28.88
C SER A 117 9.26 -2.29 27.99
N LYS A 118 9.34 -2.53 26.68
CA LYS A 118 8.44 -1.95 25.71
C LYS A 118 7.06 -2.58 25.85
N THR A 119 6.35 -2.22 26.86
CA THR A 119 4.92 -1.98 26.68
C THR A 119 4.80 -0.71 25.85
N ARG A 120 5.09 -0.82 24.55
CA ARG A 120 4.74 0.22 23.59
C ARG A 120 3.24 0.42 23.75
N LYS A 121 2.80 1.53 24.35
CA LYS A 121 1.37 1.86 24.40
C LYS A 121 0.89 1.81 22.97
N ILE A 122 0.15 0.76 22.64
CA ILE A 122 -0.46 0.62 21.31
C ILE A 122 -1.34 1.86 21.17
N PRO A 123 -1.11 2.69 20.17
CA PRO A 123 -1.94 3.87 19.98
C PRO A 123 -3.39 3.42 19.95
N ASN A 124 -4.29 4.16 20.62
CA ASN A 124 -5.71 3.88 20.60
C ASN A 124 -6.18 3.99 19.15
N LEU A 125 -6.30 2.85 18.50
CA LEU A 125 -6.81 2.80 17.13
C LEU A 125 -8.31 3.15 17.16
N PRO A 126 -8.80 3.95 16.23
CA PRO A 126 -10.24 4.18 16.08
C PRO A 126 -10.99 2.85 16.05
N LEU A 127 -12.21 2.82 16.60
CA LEU A 127 -13.03 1.61 16.73
C LEU A 127 -13.17 0.81 15.41
N TRP A 128 -13.29 1.52 14.28
CA TRP A 128 -13.40 0.91 12.96
C TRP A 128 -12.11 0.21 12.48
N LEU A 129 -10.94 0.61 13.00
CA LEU A 129 -9.65 -0.05 12.77
C LEU A 129 -9.36 -1.12 13.82
N SER A 130 -9.79 -0.93 15.07
CA SER A 130 -9.54 -1.88 16.16
C SER A 130 -10.26 -3.22 15.97
N ALA A 131 -11.43 -3.19 15.33
CA ALA A 131 -12.20 -4.41 15.02
C ALA A 131 -11.49 -5.35 14.01
N GLY A 132 -10.43 -4.89 13.36
CA GLY A 132 -9.61 -5.70 12.42
C GLY A 132 -8.45 -6.47 13.06
N LYS A 133 -8.20 -6.34 14.39
CA LYS A 133 -7.04 -6.96 15.04
C LYS A 133 -7.02 -8.48 14.98
N GLU A 134 -8.16 -9.12 15.01
CA GLU A 134 -8.27 -10.59 15.01
C GLU A 134 -8.10 -11.22 13.61
N SER A 135 -8.17 -10.41 12.56
CA SER A 135 -8.10 -10.86 11.17
C SER A 135 -7.16 -10.01 10.32
N MET A 136 -6.01 -9.62 10.87
CA MET A 136 -5.02 -8.82 10.15
C MET A 136 -4.46 -9.58 8.95
N ILE A 137 -4.32 -8.86 7.82
CA ILE A 137 -3.63 -9.38 6.65
C ILE A 137 -2.14 -9.13 6.82
N HIS A 138 -1.36 -10.22 6.85
CA HIS A 138 0.08 -10.15 6.93
C HIS A 138 0.68 -9.74 5.59
N ILE A 139 1.44 -8.66 5.60
CA ILE A 139 2.19 -8.21 4.42
C ILE A 139 3.46 -9.07 4.31
N THR A 140 3.67 -9.64 3.15
CA THR A 140 4.92 -10.38 2.87
C THR A 140 6.14 -9.45 2.94
N ARG A 141 7.24 -9.96 3.50
CA ARG A 141 8.54 -9.25 3.49
C ARG A 141 9.36 -9.54 2.23
N ASN A 142 8.86 -10.36 1.32
CA ASN A 142 9.52 -10.63 0.06
C ASN A 142 9.13 -9.55 -0.97
N PRO A 143 10.08 -8.72 -1.47
CA PRO A 143 9.77 -7.62 -2.38
C PRO A 143 9.15 -8.10 -3.70
N ILE A 144 9.61 -9.21 -4.25
CA ILE A 144 9.12 -9.74 -5.53
C ILE A 144 7.65 -10.17 -5.38
N LYS A 145 7.32 -10.88 -4.29
CA LYS A 145 5.93 -11.28 -4.02
C LYS A 145 5.04 -10.06 -3.79
N ALA A 146 5.51 -9.06 -3.05
CA ALA A 146 4.76 -7.84 -2.78
C ALA A 146 4.49 -7.02 -4.05
N ILE A 147 5.48 -6.89 -4.92
CA ILE A 147 5.32 -6.24 -6.23
C ILE A 147 4.36 -7.06 -7.11
N GLY A 148 4.50 -8.39 -7.11
CA GLY A 148 3.58 -9.27 -7.83
C GLY A 148 2.12 -9.11 -7.38
N VAL A 149 1.88 -9.03 -6.07
CA VAL A 149 0.54 -8.74 -5.50
C VAL A 149 0.04 -7.37 -5.97
N ALA A 150 0.88 -6.33 -5.94
CA ALA A 150 0.50 -5.00 -6.38
C ALA A 150 0.12 -4.96 -7.86
N VAL A 151 0.93 -5.58 -8.73
CA VAL A 151 0.66 -5.67 -10.17
C VAL A 151 -0.62 -6.45 -10.45
N LEU A 152 -0.78 -7.61 -9.79
CA LEU A 152 -1.97 -8.45 -9.96
C LEU A 152 -3.25 -7.74 -9.48
N SER A 153 -3.19 -7.08 -8.34
CA SER A 153 -4.33 -6.33 -7.81
C SER A 153 -4.74 -5.19 -8.75
N HIS A 154 -3.76 -4.48 -9.32
CA HIS A 154 -4.01 -3.45 -10.32
C HIS A 154 -4.61 -4.04 -11.62
N ALA A 155 -4.07 -5.15 -12.09
CA ALA A 155 -4.58 -5.86 -13.26
C ALA A 155 -6.02 -6.38 -13.06
N VAL A 156 -6.34 -6.92 -11.87
CA VAL A 156 -7.70 -7.34 -11.50
C VAL A 156 -8.64 -6.16 -11.48
N TRP A 157 -8.22 -5.02 -10.91
CA TRP A 157 -9.04 -3.81 -10.87
C TRP A 157 -9.43 -3.35 -12.29
N ASN A 158 -8.45 -3.14 -13.15
CA ASN A 158 -8.70 -2.66 -14.51
C ASN A 158 -9.34 -3.74 -15.40
N GLY A 159 -8.88 -5.00 -15.28
CA GLY A 159 -9.36 -6.12 -16.06
C GLY A 159 -10.81 -6.50 -15.76
N SER A 160 -11.26 -6.35 -14.51
CA SER A 160 -12.66 -6.62 -14.14
C SER A 160 -13.63 -5.70 -14.88
N LEU A 161 -13.33 -4.41 -14.95
CA LEU A 161 -14.17 -3.44 -15.65
C LEU A 161 -14.18 -3.69 -17.17
N TRP A 162 -13.00 -3.97 -17.74
CA TRP A 162 -12.89 -4.34 -19.14
C TRP A 162 -13.68 -5.61 -19.46
N SER A 163 -13.54 -6.67 -18.64
CA SER A 163 -14.25 -7.92 -18.83
C SER A 163 -15.77 -7.76 -18.78
N VAL A 164 -16.27 -6.97 -17.83
CA VAL A 164 -17.72 -6.67 -17.75
C VAL A 164 -18.18 -5.94 -19.01
N SER A 165 -17.41 -4.97 -19.51
CA SER A 165 -17.76 -4.24 -20.73
C SER A 165 -17.80 -5.14 -21.95
N VAL A 166 -16.89 -6.13 -22.06
CA VAL A 166 -16.89 -7.12 -23.14
C VAL A 166 -18.08 -8.07 -23.05
N VAL A 167 -18.36 -8.60 -21.84
CA VAL A 167 -19.47 -9.54 -21.64
C VAL A 167 -20.83 -8.88 -21.88
N MET A 168 -20.95 -7.61 -21.55
CA MET A 168 -22.20 -6.85 -21.65
C MET A 168 -22.34 -6.06 -22.98
N GLN A 169 -21.41 -6.26 -23.95
CA GLN A 169 -21.38 -5.44 -25.17
C GLN A 169 -22.70 -5.45 -25.98
N ASP A 170 -23.41 -6.58 -25.97
CA ASP A 170 -24.68 -6.75 -26.68
C ASP A 170 -25.91 -6.40 -25.85
N ALA A 171 -25.72 -6.05 -24.58
CA ALA A 171 -26.81 -5.64 -23.70
C ALA A 171 -27.20 -4.17 -23.94
N SER A 172 -28.41 -3.77 -23.53
CA SER A 172 -28.79 -2.36 -23.58
C SER A 172 -27.87 -1.51 -22.71
N ILE A 173 -27.73 -0.22 -23.06
CA ILE A 173 -26.86 0.73 -22.36
C ILE A 173 -27.17 0.80 -20.86
N VAL A 174 -28.43 0.62 -20.48
CA VAL A 174 -28.86 0.60 -19.08
C VAL A 174 -28.27 -0.58 -18.33
N TRP A 175 -28.28 -1.78 -18.89
CA TRP A 175 -27.69 -2.95 -18.27
C TRP A 175 -26.16 -2.90 -18.22
N GLN A 176 -25.51 -2.35 -19.25
CA GLN A 176 -24.07 -2.08 -19.24
C GLN A 176 -23.70 -1.15 -18.08
N LEU A 177 -24.45 -0.08 -17.90
CA LEU A 177 -24.22 0.90 -16.82
C LEU A 177 -24.40 0.24 -15.44
N ILE A 178 -25.49 -0.52 -15.24
CA ILE A 178 -25.76 -1.20 -13.98
C ILE A 178 -24.64 -2.20 -13.66
N ALA A 179 -24.23 -3.02 -14.61
CA ALA A 179 -23.17 -4.04 -14.42
C ALA A 179 -21.81 -3.38 -14.08
N ASN A 180 -21.44 -2.31 -14.77
CA ASN A 180 -20.20 -1.58 -14.47
C ASN A 180 -20.25 -0.93 -13.10
N MET A 181 -21.36 -0.29 -12.72
CA MET A 181 -21.55 0.29 -11.40
C MET A 181 -21.48 -0.77 -10.30
N ALA A 182 -22.17 -1.89 -10.45
CA ALA A 182 -22.13 -3.00 -9.49
C ALA A 182 -20.71 -3.53 -9.31
N THR A 183 -19.96 -3.69 -10.40
CA THR A 183 -18.55 -4.13 -10.37
C THR A 183 -17.68 -3.14 -9.62
N ILE A 184 -17.80 -1.84 -9.89
CA ILE A 184 -17.04 -0.81 -9.19
C ILE A 184 -17.34 -0.82 -7.69
N PHE A 185 -18.62 -0.87 -7.31
CA PHE A 185 -19.00 -0.93 -5.90
C PHE A 185 -18.45 -2.18 -5.20
N LEU A 186 -18.49 -3.34 -5.87
CA LEU A 186 -17.90 -4.57 -5.34
C LEU A 186 -16.39 -4.44 -5.14
N LEU A 187 -15.67 -3.89 -6.12
CA LEU A 187 -14.23 -3.68 -6.04
C LEU A 187 -13.86 -2.69 -4.92
N ILE A 188 -14.63 -1.61 -4.76
CA ILE A 188 -14.45 -0.64 -3.67
C ILE A 188 -14.70 -1.32 -2.32
N LEU A 189 -15.76 -2.10 -2.19
CA LEU A 189 -16.07 -2.83 -0.95
C LEU A 189 -14.93 -3.79 -0.57
N VAL A 190 -14.44 -4.58 -1.52
CA VAL A 190 -13.32 -5.50 -1.31
C VAL A 190 -12.06 -4.72 -0.89
N LEU A 191 -11.75 -3.62 -1.58
CA LEU A 191 -10.61 -2.78 -1.25
C LEU A 191 -10.69 -2.23 0.19
N TRP A 192 -11.86 -1.74 0.61
CA TRP A 192 -12.04 -1.23 1.96
C TRP A 192 -11.97 -2.31 3.04
N ILE A 193 -12.44 -3.53 2.74
CA ILE A 193 -12.25 -4.70 3.63
C ILE A 193 -10.77 -5.03 3.78
N ILE A 194 -10.01 -5.01 2.68
CA ILE A 194 -8.56 -5.23 2.70
C ILE A 194 -7.86 -4.14 3.51
N LEU A 195 -8.13 -2.87 3.24
CA LEU A 195 -7.54 -1.74 3.95
C LEU A 195 -7.77 -1.80 5.46
N ARG A 196 -9.00 -2.11 5.87
CA ARG A 196 -9.36 -2.24 7.28
C ARG A 196 -8.53 -3.30 8.02
N ARG A 197 -8.07 -4.35 7.32
CA ARG A 197 -7.26 -5.44 7.88
C ARG A 197 -5.76 -5.21 7.72
N LEU A 198 -5.35 -4.47 6.71
CA LEU A 198 -3.96 -4.24 6.36
C LEU A 198 -3.33 -3.09 7.17
N ILE A 199 -4.07 -2.00 7.37
CA ILE A 199 -3.55 -0.83 8.09
C ILE A 199 -3.15 -1.17 9.55
N PRO A 200 -3.97 -1.90 10.35
CA PRO A 200 -3.56 -2.32 11.69
C PRO A 200 -2.27 -3.13 11.69
N PHE A 201 -2.09 -4.04 10.72
CA PHE A 201 -0.85 -4.79 10.60
C PHE A 201 0.35 -3.87 10.36
N ALA A 202 0.26 -2.98 9.38
CA ALA A 202 1.35 -2.07 9.02
C ALA A 202 1.72 -1.08 10.15
N VAL A 203 0.76 -0.75 11.03
CA VAL A 203 0.97 0.18 12.16
C VAL A 203 1.48 -0.53 13.41
N LEU A 204 1.05 -1.75 13.68
CA LEU A 204 1.30 -2.47 14.94
C LEU A 204 2.49 -3.43 14.88
N HIS A 205 2.86 -3.94 13.69
CA HIS A 205 3.94 -4.90 13.52
C HIS A 205 5.18 -4.23 12.94
N GLU A 206 6.15 -4.01 13.82
CA GLU A 206 7.57 -3.69 13.49
C GLU A 206 8.48 -4.80 13.98
#